data_c73312a57c2e4de8d4ef5359589d1475
#
_entry.id   c73312a57c2e4de8d4ef5359589d1475
#
_cell.length_a   1.000
_cell.length_b   1.000
_cell.length_c   1.000
_cell.angle_alpha   90.00
_cell.angle_beta   90.00
_cell.angle_gamma   90.00
#
_symmetry.space_group_name_H-M   'P 1'
#
loop_
_entity.id
_entity.type
_entity.pdbx_description
1 polymer ?
#
loop_
_entity_poly.entity_id
_entity_poly.type
_entity_poly.pdbx_seq_one_letter_code
_entity_poly.pdbx_strand_id
1 'polypeptide(L)'
;PQKALNCYEKAIQIDPNYSDAYWNLHSLALDIDEALTRLKKLHNVNSKFLKAKIMISALQGFKGNFNDFDALITSSESNHPLTRSIKWVFSLPKLPKIFFNRWSFFDAVIALAEKSRPFYEFGVWYGVSFQHLINSFKKGFGFDTFTGLPEDWHHERAGTYSSFGSVPKITGGEFIAGKFEDTLPKFFSQKRPLASLINFDCDLYSSTLCALNYANKVIDEKSILIFDQFLTNKHWEKDAYKALHEFC
;
A
#
# COMPACT_ATOMS: atom_id res chain seq x y z
N PRO A 1 -3.95 7.19 13.92
CA PRO A 1 -3.04 8.29 13.53
C PRO A 1 -2.54 9.07 14.75
N GLN A 2 -3.42 9.56 15.67
CA GLN A 2 -3.04 10.42 16.79
C GLN A 2 -1.99 9.80 17.73
N LYS A 3 -2.09 8.50 18.04
CA LYS A 3 -1.12 7.81 18.88
C LYS A 3 0.28 7.76 18.22
N ALA A 4 0.33 7.52 16.92
CA ALA A 4 1.59 7.52 16.16
C ALA A 4 2.19 8.93 16.10
N LEU A 5 1.38 9.96 15.85
CA LEU A 5 1.80 11.37 15.88
C LEU A 5 2.48 11.70 17.22
N ASN A 6 1.80 11.41 18.34
CA ASN A 6 2.35 11.68 19.68
C ASN A 6 3.66 10.91 19.95
N CYS A 7 3.80 9.67 19.44
CA CYS A 7 5.04 8.90 19.59
C CYS A 7 6.20 9.54 18.83
N TYR A 8 5.99 9.97 17.58
CA TYR A 8 7.04 10.63 16.78
C TYR A 8 7.41 12.00 17.35
N GLU A 9 6.43 12.81 17.77
CA GLU A 9 6.72 14.09 18.43
C GLU A 9 7.53 13.91 19.71
N LYS A 10 7.19 12.91 20.54
CA LYS A 10 7.96 12.59 21.74
C LYS A 10 9.39 12.10 21.39
N ALA A 11 9.55 11.31 20.34
CA ALA A 11 10.88 10.88 19.88
C ALA A 11 11.74 12.07 19.48
N ILE A 12 11.18 13.06 18.77
CA ILE A 12 11.86 14.31 18.39
C ILE A 12 12.19 15.18 19.61
N GLN A 13 11.32 15.21 20.62
CA GLN A 13 11.64 15.91 21.88
C GLN A 13 12.83 15.30 22.62
N ILE A 14 12.97 13.96 22.55
CA ILE A 14 14.10 13.24 23.18
C ILE A 14 15.36 13.41 22.37
N ASP A 15 15.28 13.23 21.04
CA ASP A 15 16.39 13.43 20.10
C ASP A 15 15.94 14.34 18.93
N PRO A 16 16.26 15.64 19.01
CA PRO A 16 15.93 16.61 17.94
C PRO A 16 16.58 16.30 16.57
N ASN A 17 17.57 15.40 16.51
CA ASN A 17 18.22 14.99 15.27
C ASN A 17 17.71 13.65 14.71
N TYR A 18 16.70 13.03 15.33
CA TYR A 18 16.19 11.73 14.92
C TYR A 18 15.41 11.82 13.61
N SER A 19 16.13 11.71 12.50
CA SER A 19 15.62 11.89 11.13
C SER A 19 14.45 10.98 10.78
N ASP A 20 14.43 9.72 11.26
CA ASP A 20 13.36 8.78 10.94
C ASP A 20 12.02 9.17 11.58
N ALA A 21 12.03 9.81 12.76
CA ALA A 21 10.81 10.33 13.35
C ALA A 21 10.21 11.46 12.51
N TYR A 22 11.03 12.39 12.03
CA TYR A 22 10.59 13.45 11.09
C TYR A 22 10.10 12.86 9.76
N TRP A 23 10.81 11.84 9.23
CA TRP A 23 10.39 11.15 8.03
C TRP A 23 9.00 10.51 8.19
N ASN A 24 8.78 9.79 9.27
CA ASN A 24 7.50 9.15 9.54
C ASN A 24 6.36 10.15 9.80
N LEU A 25 6.67 11.33 10.36
CA LEU A 25 5.68 12.38 10.56
C LEU A 25 5.05 12.89 9.26
N HIS A 26 5.78 12.93 8.14
CA HIS A 26 5.20 13.43 6.89
C HIS A 26 4.09 12.52 6.37
N SER A 27 4.17 11.21 6.62
CA SER A 27 3.14 10.24 6.23
C SER A 27 1.85 10.33 7.07
N LEU A 28 1.80 11.22 8.04
CA LEU A 28 0.61 11.52 8.85
C LEU A 28 0.03 12.91 8.53
N ALA A 29 0.49 13.55 7.45
CA ALA A 29 -0.01 14.85 7.02
C ALA A 29 -1.46 14.74 6.51
N LEU A 30 -2.19 15.83 6.61
CA LEU A 30 -3.56 15.94 6.09
C LEU A 30 -3.58 16.30 4.61
N ASP A 31 -2.56 17.04 4.17
CA ASP A 31 -2.40 17.50 2.79
C ASP A 31 -0.94 17.66 2.38
N ILE A 32 -0.73 18.06 1.11
CA ILE A 32 0.61 18.24 0.53
C ILE A 32 1.38 19.36 1.24
N ASP A 33 0.72 20.45 1.65
CA ASP A 33 1.38 21.60 2.25
C ASP A 33 1.90 21.27 3.66
N GLU A 34 1.12 20.54 4.43
CA GLU A 34 1.56 20.02 5.72
C GLU A 34 2.71 19.01 5.57
N ALA A 35 2.62 18.08 4.60
CA ALA A 35 3.69 17.13 4.31
C ALA A 35 4.99 17.84 3.92
N LEU A 36 4.90 18.85 3.05
CA LEU A 36 6.05 19.68 2.66
C LEU A 36 6.65 20.40 3.87
N THR A 37 5.82 20.96 4.75
CA THR A 37 6.29 21.63 5.96
C THR A 37 7.06 20.69 6.86
N ARG A 38 6.57 19.47 7.07
CA ARG A 38 7.22 18.43 7.88
C ARG A 38 8.54 17.95 7.25
N LEU A 39 8.56 17.73 5.94
CA LEU A 39 9.76 17.32 5.20
C LEU A 39 10.84 18.41 5.15
N LYS A 40 10.46 19.69 5.04
CA LYS A 40 11.41 20.81 5.12
C LYS A 40 12.06 20.89 6.50
N LYS A 41 11.33 20.61 7.59
CA LYS A 41 11.93 20.48 8.93
C LYS A 41 12.96 19.37 8.97
N LEU A 42 12.66 18.19 8.41
CA LEU A 42 13.63 17.10 8.29
C LEU A 42 14.86 17.53 7.48
N HIS A 43 14.66 18.20 6.35
CA HIS A 43 15.78 18.67 5.51
C HIS A 43 16.69 19.67 6.25
N ASN A 44 16.13 20.53 7.08
CA ASN A 44 16.91 21.46 7.92
C ASN A 44 17.72 20.75 9.01
N VAL A 45 17.16 19.67 9.58
CA VAL A 45 17.84 18.84 10.59
C VAL A 45 18.92 17.96 9.94
N ASN A 46 18.62 17.40 8.79
CA ASN A 46 19.50 16.49 8.07
C ASN A 46 19.39 16.71 6.54
N SER A 47 20.17 17.64 6.01
CA SER A 47 20.18 17.97 4.57
C SER A 47 20.66 16.81 3.67
N LYS A 48 21.34 15.79 4.26
CA LYS A 48 21.81 14.60 3.54
C LYS A 48 20.76 13.49 3.47
N PHE A 49 19.60 13.65 4.10
CA PHE A 49 18.53 12.66 4.06
C PHE A 49 17.85 12.66 2.67
N LEU A 50 18.41 11.88 1.75
CA LEU A 50 18.07 11.88 0.33
C LEU A 50 16.57 11.65 0.06
N LYS A 51 15.93 10.76 0.81
CA LYS A 51 14.49 10.48 0.66
C LYS A 51 13.64 11.74 0.87
N ALA A 52 14.02 12.63 1.82
CA ALA A 52 13.30 13.88 2.03
C ALA A 52 13.45 14.82 0.85
N LYS A 53 14.66 14.97 0.30
CA LYS A 53 14.92 15.77 -0.90
C LYS A 53 14.05 15.29 -2.07
N ILE A 54 14.03 13.99 -2.35
CA ILE A 54 13.23 13.39 -3.43
C ILE A 54 11.73 13.63 -3.19
N MET A 55 11.25 13.42 -1.97
CA MET A 55 9.82 13.58 -1.67
C MET A 55 9.38 15.05 -1.72
N ILE A 56 10.20 16.00 -1.27
CA ILE A 56 9.92 17.44 -1.40
C ILE A 56 9.76 17.79 -2.88
N SER A 57 10.69 17.39 -3.74
CA SER A 57 10.64 17.66 -5.17
C SER A 57 9.41 17.02 -5.82
N ALA A 58 9.07 15.80 -5.42
CA ALA A 58 7.87 15.11 -5.88
C ALA A 58 6.58 15.86 -5.50
N LEU A 59 6.43 16.25 -4.24
CA LEU A 59 5.24 16.96 -3.76
C LEU A 59 5.11 18.35 -4.39
N GLN A 60 6.24 19.02 -4.71
CA GLN A 60 6.23 20.25 -5.50
C GLN A 60 5.76 19.99 -6.94
N GLY A 61 6.17 18.88 -7.56
CA GLY A 61 5.67 18.45 -8.87
C GLY A 61 4.16 18.23 -8.87
N PHE A 62 3.59 17.64 -7.82
CA PHE A 62 2.13 17.53 -7.67
C PHE A 62 1.42 18.88 -7.55
N LYS A 63 2.12 19.93 -7.13
CA LYS A 63 1.65 21.33 -7.13
C LYS A 63 1.94 22.08 -8.44
N GLY A 64 2.47 21.39 -9.46
CA GLY A 64 2.79 21.96 -10.77
C GLY A 64 4.19 22.55 -10.92
N ASN A 65 5.05 22.45 -9.90
CA ASN A 65 6.45 22.86 -9.98
C ASN A 65 7.38 21.63 -10.10
N PHE A 66 7.81 21.32 -11.32
CA PHE A 66 8.65 20.16 -11.63
C PHE A 66 10.16 20.43 -11.62
N ASN A 67 10.61 21.70 -11.49
CA ASN A 67 12.02 22.08 -11.67
C ASN A 67 12.99 21.24 -10.83
N ASP A 68 12.70 21.05 -9.54
CA ASP A 68 13.57 20.27 -8.65
C ASP A 68 13.53 18.79 -8.98
N PHE A 69 12.39 18.27 -9.42
CA PHE A 69 12.26 16.86 -9.81
C PHE A 69 12.98 16.58 -11.14
N ASP A 70 12.88 17.49 -12.11
CA ASP A 70 13.58 17.41 -13.40
C ASP A 70 15.11 17.42 -13.18
N ALA A 71 15.60 18.23 -12.24
CA ALA A 71 16.99 18.20 -11.84
C ALA A 71 17.40 16.86 -11.21
N LEU A 72 16.53 16.24 -10.41
CA LEU A 72 16.80 14.92 -9.80
C LEU A 72 16.91 13.80 -10.84
N ILE A 73 15.99 13.75 -11.82
CA ILE A 73 16.00 12.67 -12.83
C ILE A 73 17.16 12.75 -13.81
N THR A 74 17.86 13.88 -13.84
CA THR A 74 19.10 14.07 -14.64
C THR A 74 20.38 13.94 -13.82
N SER A 75 20.28 13.73 -12.51
CA SER A 75 21.40 13.60 -11.59
C SER A 75 21.75 12.13 -11.25
N SER A 76 22.73 11.92 -10.37
CA SER A 76 23.07 10.59 -9.83
C SER A 76 21.91 9.94 -9.07
N GLU A 77 20.99 10.73 -8.51
CA GLU A 77 19.80 10.26 -7.79
C GLU A 77 18.69 9.71 -8.71
N SER A 78 18.83 9.80 -10.03
CA SER A 78 17.89 9.24 -11.03
C SER A 78 17.63 7.74 -10.84
N ASN A 79 18.66 6.99 -10.42
CA ASN A 79 18.57 5.55 -10.18
C ASN A 79 18.04 5.16 -8.80
N HIS A 80 17.78 6.13 -7.91
CA HIS A 80 17.21 5.81 -6.61
C HIS A 80 15.77 5.24 -6.75
N PRO A 81 15.41 4.13 -6.07
CA PRO A 81 14.10 3.48 -6.25
C PRO A 81 12.90 4.41 -6.08
N LEU A 82 12.97 5.32 -5.10
CA LEU A 82 11.93 6.34 -4.88
C LEU A 82 11.83 7.31 -6.06
N THR A 83 12.95 7.76 -6.65
CA THR A 83 12.94 8.63 -7.83
C THR A 83 12.29 7.92 -9.02
N ARG A 84 12.65 6.65 -9.25
CA ARG A 84 12.06 5.87 -10.35
C ARG A 84 10.56 5.66 -10.18
N SER A 85 10.09 5.34 -8.96
CA SER A 85 8.65 5.16 -8.71
C SER A 85 7.86 6.45 -8.93
N ILE A 86 8.38 7.59 -8.48
CA ILE A 86 7.74 8.90 -8.69
C ILE A 86 7.77 9.30 -10.16
N LYS A 87 8.88 9.03 -10.88
CA LYS A 87 8.97 9.24 -12.34
C LYS A 87 7.89 8.45 -13.07
N TRP A 88 7.65 7.20 -12.67
CA TRP A 88 6.56 6.40 -13.22
C TRP A 88 5.19 7.04 -12.93
N VAL A 89 4.93 7.52 -11.72
CA VAL A 89 3.68 8.22 -11.38
C VAL A 89 3.49 9.46 -12.25
N PHE A 90 4.54 10.24 -12.48
CA PHE A 90 4.48 11.44 -13.34
C PHE A 90 4.36 11.13 -14.84
N SER A 91 4.61 9.88 -15.26
CA SER A 91 4.35 9.43 -16.63
C SER A 91 2.90 9.03 -16.90
N LEU A 92 2.06 8.95 -15.86
CA LEU A 92 0.64 8.61 -16.02
C LEU A 92 -0.12 9.69 -16.78
N PRO A 93 -1.13 9.34 -17.59
CA PRO A 93 -1.92 10.32 -18.38
C PRO A 93 -2.58 11.39 -17.51
N LYS A 94 -2.84 11.07 -16.26
CA LYS A 94 -3.40 11.98 -15.26
C LYS A 94 -2.75 11.72 -13.91
N LEU A 95 -2.31 12.79 -13.23
CA LEU A 95 -1.76 12.65 -11.88
C LEU A 95 -2.82 12.12 -10.92
N PRO A 96 -2.48 11.09 -10.13
CA PRO A 96 -3.39 10.53 -9.14
C PRO A 96 -3.57 11.48 -7.97
N LYS A 97 -4.68 11.35 -7.24
CA LYS A 97 -4.85 11.99 -5.94
C LYS A 97 -3.93 11.32 -4.92
N ILE A 98 -3.24 12.12 -4.12
CA ILE A 98 -2.37 11.64 -3.04
C ILE A 98 -3.15 11.57 -1.72
N PHE A 99 -2.87 10.54 -0.95
CA PHE A 99 -3.31 10.37 0.43
C PHE A 99 -2.09 10.06 1.31
N PHE A 100 -1.98 10.74 2.43
CA PHE A 100 -0.91 10.51 3.42
C PHE A 100 -1.33 9.54 4.51
N ASN A 101 -2.61 9.18 4.56
CA ASN A 101 -3.18 8.28 5.54
C ASN A 101 -3.89 7.13 4.85
N ARG A 102 -3.54 5.89 5.20
CA ARG A 102 -4.13 4.67 4.62
C ARG A 102 -5.66 4.65 4.75
N TRP A 103 -6.19 5.08 5.89
CA TRP A 103 -7.65 5.05 6.13
C TRP A 103 -8.38 6.08 5.28
N SER A 104 -7.85 7.28 5.15
CA SER A 104 -8.40 8.29 4.24
C SER A 104 -8.39 7.83 2.78
N PHE A 105 -7.37 7.06 2.38
CA PHE A 105 -7.32 6.41 1.07
C PHE A 105 -8.42 5.36 0.94
N PHE A 106 -8.55 4.44 1.90
CA PHE A 106 -9.64 3.45 1.89
C PHE A 106 -11.02 4.09 1.86
N ASP A 107 -11.26 5.12 2.68
CA ASP A 107 -12.55 5.83 2.71
C ASP A 107 -12.88 6.47 1.35
N ALA A 108 -11.88 7.06 0.68
CA ALA A 108 -12.05 7.63 -0.65
C ALA A 108 -12.36 6.55 -1.70
N VAL A 109 -11.70 5.40 -1.64
CA VAL A 109 -11.97 4.27 -2.54
C VAL A 109 -13.34 3.65 -2.25
N ILE A 110 -13.69 3.45 -0.98
CA ILE A 110 -15.00 2.96 -0.56
C ILE A 110 -16.14 3.88 -1.06
N ALA A 111 -15.89 5.19 -1.09
CA ALA A 111 -16.88 6.14 -1.61
C ALA A 111 -17.18 5.96 -3.11
N LEU A 112 -16.24 5.42 -3.87
CA LEU A 112 -16.38 5.13 -5.31
C LEU A 112 -16.92 3.72 -5.59
N ALA A 113 -16.86 2.84 -4.60
CA ALA A 113 -17.11 1.42 -4.75
C ALA A 113 -18.61 1.07 -4.81
N GLU A 114 -18.98 0.05 -5.59
CA GLU A 114 -20.34 -0.51 -5.70
C GLU A 114 -20.68 -1.35 -4.46
N LYS A 115 -21.34 -0.78 -3.46
CA LYS A 115 -21.55 -1.39 -2.12
C LYS A 115 -22.52 -2.57 -2.10
N SER A 116 -23.23 -2.83 -3.19
CA SER A 116 -24.08 -4.02 -3.33
C SER A 116 -23.27 -5.30 -3.59
N ARG A 117 -22.01 -5.16 -4.01
CA ARG A 117 -21.07 -6.25 -4.28
C ARG A 117 -20.13 -6.47 -3.08
N PRO A 118 -19.59 -7.69 -2.89
CA PRO A 118 -18.60 -7.96 -1.87
C PRO A 118 -17.23 -7.34 -2.20
N PHE A 119 -16.37 -7.29 -1.20
CA PHE A 119 -14.95 -7.10 -1.41
C PHE A 119 -14.18 -8.40 -1.18
N TYR A 120 -12.96 -8.44 -1.71
CA TYR A 120 -11.99 -9.54 -1.57
C TYR A 120 -10.69 -8.96 -1.01
N GLU A 121 -10.03 -9.68 -0.09
CA GLU A 121 -8.75 -9.27 0.47
C GLU A 121 -7.78 -10.45 0.47
N PHE A 122 -6.65 -10.27 -0.21
CA PHE A 122 -5.55 -11.20 -0.27
C PHE A 122 -4.41 -10.71 0.63
N GLY A 123 -4.17 -11.44 1.73
CA GLY A 123 -3.40 -10.95 2.87
C GLY A 123 -4.30 -10.26 3.89
N VAL A 124 -4.60 -10.95 4.98
CA VAL A 124 -5.56 -10.48 6.00
C VAL A 124 -4.88 -10.22 7.34
N TRP A 125 -3.91 -11.06 7.70
CA TRP A 125 -3.21 -11.02 8.98
C TRP A 125 -4.20 -11.01 10.15
N TYR A 126 -4.21 -9.94 10.98
CA TYR A 126 -5.18 -9.79 12.08
C TYR A 126 -6.54 -9.17 11.66
N GLY A 127 -6.75 -8.90 10.38
CA GLY A 127 -8.03 -8.42 9.83
C GLY A 127 -8.34 -6.95 10.09
N VAL A 128 -7.33 -6.10 10.31
CA VAL A 128 -7.57 -4.67 10.62
C VAL A 128 -8.13 -3.93 9.39
N SER A 129 -7.56 -4.13 8.22
CA SER A 129 -8.07 -3.60 6.94
C SER A 129 -9.40 -4.22 6.58
N PHE A 130 -9.53 -5.53 6.75
CA PHE A 130 -10.78 -6.26 6.53
C PHE A 130 -11.93 -5.71 7.38
N GLN A 131 -11.68 -5.44 8.69
CA GLN A 131 -12.67 -4.84 9.58
C GLN A 131 -13.07 -3.43 9.13
N HIS A 132 -12.14 -2.65 8.62
CA HIS A 132 -12.44 -1.32 8.08
C HIS A 132 -13.35 -1.42 6.85
N LEU A 133 -13.02 -2.31 5.92
CA LEU A 133 -13.80 -2.53 4.69
C LEU A 133 -15.21 -3.07 4.98
N ILE A 134 -15.34 -4.08 5.87
CA ILE A 134 -16.62 -4.75 6.13
C ILE A 134 -17.66 -3.81 6.74
N ASN A 135 -17.24 -2.72 7.39
CA ASN A 135 -18.16 -1.70 7.90
C ASN A 135 -18.96 -1.01 6.78
N SER A 136 -18.46 -1.06 5.54
CA SER A 136 -19.09 -0.44 4.37
C SER A 136 -19.70 -1.45 3.39
N PHE A 137 -19.32 -2.72 3.50
CA PHE A 137 -19.79 -3.81 2.64
C PHE A 137 -20.54 -4.86 3.47
N LYS A 138 -21.58 -5.49 2.88
CA LYS A 138 -22.35 -6.54 3.57
C LYS A 138 -21.59 -7.86 3.68
N LYS A 139 -20.64 -8.11 2.77
CA LYS A 139 -19.87 -9.35 2.67
C LYS A 139 -18.45 -9.09 2.20
N GLY A 140 -17.51 -9.81 2.77
CA GLY A 140 -16.10 -9.84 2.37
C GLY A 140 -15.55 -11.26 2.36
N PHE A 141 -14.57 -11.50 1.48
CA PHE A 141 -13.82 -12.75 1.41
C PHE A 141 -12.35 -12.44 1.69
N GLY A 142 -11.77 -13.07 2.72
CA GLY A 142 -10.38 -12.89 3.12
C GLY A 142 -9.57 -14.16 2.92
N PHE A 143 -8.39 -14.02 2.33
CA PHE A 143 -7.48 -15.12 2.03
C PHE A 143 -6.13 -14.87 2.69
N ASP A 144 -5.66 -15.82 3.48
CA ASP A 144 -4.37 -15.74 4.17
C ASP A 144 -3.93 -17.12 4.62
N THR A 145 -2.64 -17.33 4.79
CA THR A 145 -2.11 -18.51 5.46
C THR A 145 -2.41 -18.48 6.95
N PHE A 146 -2.49 -17.29 7.55
CA PHE A 146 -2.52 -17.00 8.98
C PHE A 146 -1.29 -17.52 9.76
N THR A 147 -0.37 -18.13 9.05
CA THR A 147 0.91 -18.63 9.59
C THR A 147 2.12 -17.83 9.13
N GLY A 148 1.86 -16.72 8.40
CA GLY A 148 2.85 -15.79 7.88
C GLY A 148 3.22 -16.04 6.42
N LEU A 149 4.23 -15.34 5.95
CA LEU A 149 4.69 -15.42 4.56
C LEU A 149 5.01 -16.87 4.17
N PRO A 150 4.53 -17.36 3.01
CA PRO A 150 4.79 -18.73 2.57
C PRO A 150 6.23 -18.97 2.11
N GLU A 151 6.98 -17.92 1.81
CA GLU A 151 8.39 -17.94 1.39
C GLU A 151 9.13 -16.68 1.88
N ASP A 152 10.46 -16.62 1.73
CA ASP A 152 11.25 -15.44 2.07
C ASP A 152 10.90 -14.26 1.12
N TRP A 153 10.77 -13.07 1.69
CA TRP A 153 10.50 -11.83 0.95
C TRP A 153 11.55 -10.78 1.25
N HIS A 154 12.47 -10.54 0.32
CA HIS A 154 13.62 -9.65 0.48
C HIS A 154 14.44 -9.96 1.74
N HIS A 155 14.29 -9.17 2.81
CA HIS A 155 14.94 -9.39 4.11
C HIS A 155 14.04 -10.04 5.15
N GLU A 156 12.76 -10.18 4.83
CA GLU A 156 11.80 -10.88 5.69
C GLU A 156 11.84 -12.38 5.43
N ARG A 157 11.80 -13.16 6.50
CA ARG A 157 11.81 -14.62 6.41
C ARG A 157 10.41 -15.19 6.27
N ALA A 158 10.30 -16.35 5.64
CA ALA A 158 9.09 -17.17 5.68
C ALA A 158 8.58 -17.30 7.12
N GLY A 159 7.26 -17.16 7.31
CA GLY A 159 6.62 -17.10 8.63
C GLY A 159 6.52 -15.71 9.27
N THR A 160 7.18 -14.69 8.72
CA THR A 160 6.96 -13.29 9.15
C THR A 160 5.50 -12.88 8.87
N TYR A 161 4.97 -11.92 9.64
CA TYR A 161 3.55 -11.49 9.59
C TYR A 161 2.54 -12.60 9.95
N SER A 162 2.94 -13.58 10.74
CA SER A 162 2.05 -14.61 11.27
C SER A 162 1.05 -14.04 12.28
N SER A 163 -0.22 -14.47 12.20
CA SER A 163 -1.19 -14.34 13.29
C SER A 163 -1.23 -15.61 14.17
N PHE A 164 -0.19 -16.46 14.08
CA PHE A 164 -0.07 -17.72 14.81
C PHE A 164 -1.25 -18.68 14.58
N GLY A 165 -1.77 -18.69 13.34
CA GLY A 165 -2.93 -19.50 12.96
C GLY A 165 -4.29 -18.93 13.43
N SER A 166 -4.30 -17.75 14.04
CA SER A 166 -5.53 -17.12 14.49
C SER A 166 -6.27 -16.47 13.32
N VAL A 167 -7.42 -17.06 12.97
CA VAL A 167 -8.32 -16.54 11.93
C VAL A 167 -9.29 -15.53 12.56
N PRO A 168 -9.41 -14.30 12.03
CA PRO A 168 -10.31 -13.30 12.56
C PRO A 168 -11.78 -13.76 12.54
N LYS A 169 -12.54 -13.36 13.56
CA LYS A 169 -13.99 -13.60 13.62
C LYS A 169 -14.71 -12.26 13.39
N ILE A 170 -15.00 -11.95 12.13
CA ILE A 170 -15.61 -10.69 11.72
C ILE A 170 -16.94 -10.99 11.05
N THR A 171 -18.03 -10.41 11.56
CA THR A 171 -19.38 -10.59 11.01
C THR A 171 -19.44 -10.11 9.56
N GLY A 172 -19.97 -10.95 8.65
CA GLY A 172 -19.99 -10.69 7.21
C GLY A 172 -18.72 -11.11 6.48
N GLY A 173 -17.65 -11.49 7.20
CA GLY A 173 -16.41 -12.02 6.65
C GLY A 173 -16.45 -13.54 6.48
N GLU A 174 -15.94 -14.02 5.37
CA GLU A 174 -15.65 -15.43 5.10
C GLU A 174 -14.14 -15.57 4.86
N PHE A 175 -13.45 -16.34 5.72
CA PHE A 175 -12.00 -16.45 5.68
C PHE A 175 -11.58 -17.81 5.15
N ILE A 176 -10.66 -17.82 4.20
CA ILE A 176 -10.12 -19.00 3.55
C ILE A 176 -8.65 -19.11 3.96
N ALA A 177 -8.36 -20.03 4.89
CA ALA A 177 -7.04 -20.24 5.44
C ALA A 177 -6.22 -21.23 4.59
N GLY A 178 -4.99 -20.83 4.24
CA GLY A 178 -4.04 -21.65 3.51
C GLY A 178 -3.33 -20.86 2.41
N LYS A 179 -2.37 -21.52 1.77
CA LYS A 179 -1.65 -20.92 0.64
C LYS A 179 -2.58 -20.69 -0.54
N PHE A 180 -2.34 -19.64 -1.31
CA PHE A 180 -3.20 -19.26 -2.45
C PHE A 180 -3.22 -20.35 -3.52
N GLU A 181 -2.09 -20.98 -3.82
CA GLU A 181 -2.00 -22.07 -4.79
C GLU A 181 -2.89 -23.28 -4.43
N ASP A 182 -3.18 -23.50 -3.16
CA ASP A 182 -4.00 -24.60 -2.67
C ASP A 182 -5.50 -24.24 -2.53
N THR A 183 -5.76 -22.99 -2.17
CA THR A 183 -7.10 -22.54 -1.77
C THR A 183 -7.88 -21.87 -2.90
N LEU A 184 -7.23 -21.02 -3.70
CA LEU A 184 -7.91 -20.25 -4.75
C LEU A 184 -8.48 -21.13 -5.88
N PRO A 185 -7.82 -22.21 -6.35
CA PRO A 185 -8.42 -23.12 -7.32
C PRO A 185 -9.77 -23.65 -6.86
N LYS A 186 -9.87 -24.07 -5.59
CA LYS A 186 -11.10 -24.61 -5.00
C LYS A 186 -12.16 -23.54 -4.83
N PHE A 187 -11.77 -22.36 -4.31
CA PHE A 187 -12.70 -21.26 -4.08
C PHE A 187 -13.31 -20.74 -5.39
N PHE A 188 -12.49 -20.52 -6.41
CA PHE A 188 -12.92 -20.02 -7.72
C PHE A 188 -13.32 -21.12 -8.72
N SER A 189 -13.43 -22.40 -8.30
CA SER A 189 -14.08 -23.45 -9.08
C SER A 189 -15.58 -23.24 -9.19
N GLN A 190 -16.16 -22.53 -8.21
CA GLN A 190 -17.56 -22.16 -8.19
C GLN A 190 -17.73 -20.71 -8.65
N LYS A 191 -18.93 -20.39 -9.21
CA LYS A 191 -19.27 -19.01 -9.57
C LYS A 191 -19.29 -18.15 -8.29
N ARG A 192 -18.52 -17.08 -8.30
CA ARG A 192 -18.46 -16.09 -7.21
C ARG A 192 -19.04 -14.76 -7.65
N PRO A 193 -19.56 -13.95 -6.73
CA PRO A 193 -20.06 -12.63 -7.06
C PRO A 193 -18.91 -11.73 -7.56
N LEU A 194 -19.23 -10.83 -8.50
CA LEU A 194 -18.27 -9.83 -8.95
C LEU A 194 -17.81 -8.95 -7.77
N ALA A 195 -16.54 -8.61 -7.76
CA ALA A 195 -15.96 -7.78 -6.75
C ALA A 195 -16.38 -6.31 -6.91
N SER A 196 -16.66 -5.65 -5.81
CA SER A 196 -16.67 -4.20 -5.75
C SER A 196 -15.24 -3.66 -5.61
N LEU A 197 -14.48 -4.28 -4.71
CA LEU A 197 -13.12 -3.91 -4.36
C LEU A 197 -12.30 -5.16 -4.10
N ILE A 198 -11.06 -5.17 -4.54
CA ILE A 198 -10.07 -6.20 -4.22
C ILE A 198 -8.84 -5.53 -3.63
N ASN A 199 -8.49 -5.89 -2.39
CA ASN A 199 -7.28 -5.44 -1.72
C ASN A 199 -6.20 -6.53 -1.82
N PHE A 200 -5.11 -6.24 -2.52
CA PHE A 200 -3.91 -7.08 -2.62
C PHE A 200 -2.88 -6.56 -1.60
N ASP A 201 -2.82 -7.21 -0.44
CA ASP A 201 -1.93 -6.91 0.70
C ASP A 201 -1.16 -8.18 1.09
N CYS A 202 -0.59 -8.85 0.09
CA CYS A 202 0.05 -10.17 0.24
C CYS A 202 1.56 -10.17 -0.07
N ASP A 203 2.15 -8.98 -0.15
CA ASP A 203 3.58 -8.68 -0.21
C ASP A 203 4.32 -9.30 -1.41
N LEU A 204 4.31 -10.62 -1.54
CA LEU A 204 5.07 -11.40 -2.51
C LEU A 204 4.55 -11.23 -3.95
N TYR A 205 5.50 -11.15 -4.88
CA TYR A 205 5.19 -11.21 -6.31
C TYR A 205 4.41 -12.49 -6.68
N SER A 206 4.87 -13.65 -6.20
CA SER A 206 4.25 -14.96 -6.44
C SER A 206 2.80 -15.01 -5.96
N SER A 207 2.55 -14.54 -4.74
CA SER A 207 1.22 -14.47 -4.14
C SER A 207 0.32 -13.50 -4.88
N THR A 208 0.82 -12.31 -5.23
CA THR A 208 0.06 -11.30 -5.97
C THR A 208 -0.34 -11.79 -7.36
N LEU A 209 0.60 -12.40 -8.10
CA LEU A 209 0.31 -12.95 -9.43
C LEU A 209 -0.68 -14.12 -9.35
N CYS A 210 -0.53 -15.02 -8.38
CA CYS A 210 -1.47 -16.10 -8.14
C CYS A 210 -2.87 -15.55 -7.86
N ALA A 211 -2.99 -14.58 -6.94
CA ALA A 211 -4.26 -13.95 -6.59
C ALA A 211 -4.92 -13.26 -7.80
N LEU A 212 -4.17 -12.50 -8.61
CA LEU A 212 -4.67 -11.86 -9.83
C LEU A 212 -5.24 -12.87 -10.83
N ASN A 213 -4.50 -13.95 -11.10
CA ASN A 213 -4.91 -14.99 -12.04
C ASN A 213 -6.24 -15.66 -11.67
N TYR A 214 -6.50 -15.85 -10.37
CA TYR A 214 -7.77 -16.42 -9.92
C TYR A 214 -8.88 -15.39 -9.74
N ALA A 215 -8.55 -14.19 -9.22
CA ALA A 215 -9.50 -13.11 -9.02
C ALA A 215 -10.03 -12.51 -10.33
N ASN A 216 -9.33 -12.70 -11.46
CA ASN A 216 -9.79 -12.28 -12.80
C ASN A 216 -11.24 -12.66 -13.08
N LYS A 217 -11.70 -13.80 -12.56
CA LYS A 217 -13.08 -14.29 -12.71
C LYS A 217 -14.16 -13.44 -12.05
N VAL A 218 -13.76 -12.54 -11.15
CA VAL A 218 -14.67 -11.66 -10.39
C VAL A 218 -14.38 -10.17 -10.62
N ILE A 219 -13.51 -9.85 -11.57
CA ILE A 219 -13.18 -8.47 -11.97
C ILE A 219 -13.99 -8.07 -13.19
N ASP A 220 -14.51 -6.86 -13.17
CA ASP A 220 -15.09 -6.16 -14.32
C ASP A 220 -14.70 -4.67 -14.29
N GLU A 221 -15.23 -3.87 -15.22
CA GLU A 221 -14.93 -2.43 -15.32
C GLU A 221 -15.39 -1.59 -14.10
N LYS A 222 -16.19 -2.15 -13.20
CA LYS A 222 -16.64 -1.51 -11.95
C LYS A 222 -15.85 -1.95 -10.74
N SER A 223 -14.96 -2.92 -10.89
CA SER A 223 -14.12 -3.42 -9.81
C SER A 223 -12.95 -2.50 -9.55
N ILE A 224 -12.69 -2.17 -8.29
CA ILE A 224 -11.55 -1.35 -7.87
C ILE A 224 -10.47 -2.26 -7.29
N LEU A 225 -9.25 -2.16 -7.82
CA LEU A 225 -8.11 -2.91 -7.32
C LEU A 225 -7.23 -1.99 -6.48
N ILE A 226 -6.89 -2.44 -5.28
CA ILE A 226 -5.94 -1.79 -4.37
C ILE A 226 -4.73 -2.71 -4.24
N PHE A 227 -3.54 -2.13 -4.32
CA PHE A 227 -2.29 -2.83 -4.06
C PHE A 227 -1.55 -2.13 -2.93
N ASP A 228 -1.25 -2.87 -1.87
CA ASP A 228 -0.33 -2.40 -0.84
C ASP A 228 1.11 -2.43 -1.37
N GLN A 229 1.96 -1.54 -0.88
CA GLN A 229 3.38 -1.47 -1.23
C GLN A 229 3.71 -1.42 -2.74
N PHE A 230 2.77 -0.98 -3.58
CA PHE A 230 2.93 -0.96 -5.04
C PHE A 230 4.08 -0.05 -5.51
N LEU A 231 4.32 1.07 -4.81
CA LEU A 231 5.32 2.09 -5.14
C LEU A 231 6.11 2.51 -3.90
N THR A 232 7.14 3.33 -4.11
CA THR A 232 7.90 4.05 -3.08
C THR A 232 8.77 3.19 -2.15
N ASN A 233 8.69 1.87 -2.21
CA ASN A 233 9.62 0.97 -1.51
C ASN A 233 10.87 0.66 -2.36
N LYS A 234 11.90 0.08 -1.74
CA LYS A 234 13.19 -0.22 -2.39
C LYS A 234 13.05 -1.21 -3.57
N HIS A 235 12.08 -2.10 -3.51
CA HIS A 235 11.92 -3.23 -4.42
C HIS A 235 10.63 -3.17 -5.24
N TRP A 236 9.97 -2.02 -5.30
CA TRP A 236 8.64 -1.82 -5.88
C TRP A 236 8.46 -2.43 -7.28
N GLU A 237 9.53 -2.44 -8.11
CA GLU A 237 9.51 -3.01 -9.47
C GLU A 237 9.48 -4.55 -9.50
N LYS A 238 9.68 -5.21 -8.36
CA LYS A 238 9.85 -6.68 -8.28
C LYS A 238 8.64 -7.41 -7.68
N ASP A 239 7.76 -6.70 -7.01
CA ASP A 239 6.65 -7.28 -6.25
C ASP A 239 5.30 -7.04 -6.96
N ALA A 240 4.32 -6.42 -6.31
CA ALA A 240 2.97 -6.22 -6.84
C ALA A 240 2.94 -5.47 -8.20
N TYR A 241 3.85 -4.50 -8.41
CA TYR A 241 3.99 -3.82 -9.68
C TYR A 241 4.32 -4.79 -10.82
N LYS A 242 5.33 -5.66 -10.63
CA LYS A 242 5.70 -6.68 -11.61
C LYS A 242 4.54 -7.64 -11.87
N ALA A 243 3.90 -8.12 -10.80
CA ALA A 243 2.79 -9.05 -10.91
C ALA A 243 1.63 -8.49 -11.74
N LEU A 244 1.27 -7.20 -11.52
CA LEU A 244 0.22 -6.55 -12.29
C LEU A 244 0.62 -6.40 -13.76
N HIS A 245 1.86 -5.99 -14.05
CA HIS A 245 2.33 -5.84 -15.44
C HIS A 245 2.40 -7.16 -16.22
N GLU A 246 2.69 -8.27 -15.56
CA GLU A 246 2.70 -9.59 -16.20
C GLU A 246 1.29 -10.17 -16.37
N PHE A 247 0.35 -9.73 -15.53
CA PHE A 247 -1.05 -10.13 -15.62
C PHE A 247 -1.79 -9.40 -16.75
N CYS A 248 -1.49 -8.12 -17.04
CA CYS A 248 -2.12 -7.31 -18.10
C CYS A 248 -1.56 -7.60 -19.49
#